data_020e32ee199d45a5a19eacebddb38722
#
_entry.id   020e32ee199d45a5a19eacebddb38722
#
_cell.length_a   1.000
_cell.length_b   1.000
_cell.length_c   1.000
_cell.angle_alpha   90.00
_cell.angle_beta   90.00
_cell.angle_gamma   90.00
#
_symmetry.space_group_name_H-M   'P 1'
#
loop_
_entity.id
_entity.type
_entity.pdbx_description
1 polymer ?
#
loop_
_entity_poly.entity_id
_entity_poly.type
_entity_poly.pdbx_seq_one_letter_code
_entity_poly.pdbx_strand_id
1 'polypeptide(L)'
;MKNFIVRKKININATPGEVWDALTNPEKTKKYFFNCEVFSDWKEGSTITFKGTLFLIKKIEMNGKILKIQPGKLLQYSLANEDSPGSSTVTDELTFENGITTLSITDDVGQGEGAEQRYERSEKGWDKVLKGLKDLVEDDK
;
A
#
# COMPACT_ATOMS: atom_id res chain seq x y z
N MET A 1 15.35 14.61 -16.14
CA MET A 1 14.97 14.49 -14.73
C MET A 1 14.64 13.06 -14.38
N LYS A 2 15.24 12.54 -13.31
CA LYS A 2 14.91 11.18 -12.86
C LYS A 2 13.54 11.18 -12.22
N ASN A 3 12.72 10.19 -12.59
CA ASN A 3 11.46 9.93 -11.91
C ASN A 3 11.68 8.83 -10.90
N PHE A 4 11.38 9.10 -9.64
CA PHE A 4 11.52 8.14 -8.56
C PHE A 4 10.18 7.45 -8.35
N ILE A 5 9.86 6.53 -9.25
CA ILE A 5 8.60 5.79 -9.23
C ILE A 5 8.90 4.30 -9.15
N VAL A 6 8.45 3.68 -8.06
CA VAL A 6 8.54 2.23 -7.88
C VAL A 6 7.36 1.60 -8.60
N ARG A 7 7.61 0.53 -9.36
CA ARG A 7 6.55 -0.24 -10.03
C ARG A 7 6.73 -1.72 -9.69
N LYS A 8 5.69 -2.31 -9.14
CA LYS A 8 5.69 -3.71 -8.75
C LYS A 8 4.40 -4.36 -9.23
N LYS A 9 4.45 -5.67 -9.44
CA LYS A 9 3.30 -6.44 -9.88
C LYS A 9 3.39 -7.82 -9.24
N ILE A 10 2.25 -8.33 -8.75
CA ILE A 10 2.20 -9.67 -8.17
C ILE A 10 0.89 -10.35 -8.56
N ASN A 11 0.98 -11.66 -8.81
CA ASN A 11 -0.18 -12.49 -9.12
C ASN A 11 -0.61 -13.22 -7.86
N ILE A 12 -1.91 -13.13 -7.55
CA ILE A 12 -2.48 -13.71 -6.33
C ILE A 12 -3.61 -14.65 -6.71
N ASN A 13 -3.55 -15.87 -6.23
CA ASN A 13 -4.57 -16.89 -6.49
C ASN A 13 -5.80 -16.64 -5.59
N ALA A 14 -6.54 -15.61 -5.92
CA ALA A 14 -7.70 -15.15 -5.17
C ALA A 14 -8.55 -14.22 -6.03
N THR A 15 -9.77 -13.92 -5.57
CA THR A 15 -10.64 -12.96 -6.27
C THR A 15 -10.24 -11.53 -5.94
N PRO A 16 -10.61 -10.56 -6.80
CA PRO A 16 -10.34 -9.15 -6.48
C PRO A 16 -10.96 -8.70 -5.16
N GLY A 17 -12.13 -9.24 -4.81
CA GLY A 17 -12.76 -8.91 -3.53
C GLY A 17 -11.95 -9.35 -2.34
N GLU A 18 -11.34 -10.52 -2.41
CA GLU A 18 -10.48 -11.04 -1.34
C GLU A 18 -9.21 -10.19 -1.21
N VAL A 19 -8.62 -9.79 -2.34
CA VAL A 19 -7.44 -8.93 -2.33
C VAL A 19 -7.81 -7.54 -1.81
N TRP A 20 -8.94 -7.00 -2.27
CA TRP A 20 -9.42 -5.69 -1.83
C TRP A 20 -9.64 -5.66 -0.32
N ASP A 21 -10.25 -6.71 0.23
CA ASP A 21 -10.46 -6.81 1.67
C ASP A 21 -9.12 -6.77 2.41
N ALA A 22 -8.11 -7.47 1.91
CA ALA A 22 -6.80 -7.45 2.53
C ALA A 22 -6.12 -6.07 2.46
N LEU A 23 -6.45 -5.27 1.44
CA LEU A 23 -5.90 -3.92 1.29
C LEU A 23 -6.60 -2.90 2.20
N THR A 24 -7.85 -3.14 2.57
CA THR A 24 -8.68 -2.16 3.27
C THR A 24 -9.10 -2.56 4.68
N ASN A 25 -8.91 -3.79 5.07
CA ASN A 25 -9.28 -4.29 6.38
C ASN A 25 -8.11 -4.13 7.36
N PRO A 26 -8.25 -3.32 8.44
CA PRO A 26 -7.14 -3.06 9.36
C PRO A 26 -6.59 -4.31 10.04
N GLU A 27 -7.44 -5.30 10.32
CA GLU A 27 -6.97 -6.55 10.91
C GLU A 27 -6.06 -7.33 9.98
N LYS A 28 -6.22 -7.15 8.69
CA LYS A 28 -5.40 -7.80 7.67
C LYS A 28 -4.15 -7.00 7.33
N THR A 29 -4.26 -5.68 7.17
CA THR A 29 -3.08 -4.84 6.90
C THR A 29 -2.05 -4.94 8.02
N LYS A 30 -2.51 -5.06 9.26
CA LYS A 30 -1.65 -5.25 10.42
C LYS A 30 -0.71 -6.43 10.27
N LYS A 31 -1.12 -7.47 9.58
CA LYS A 31 -0.34 -8.71 9.44
C LYS A 31 0.78 -8.62 8.42
N TYR A 32 0.66 -7.75 7.41
CA TYR A 32 1.66 -7.70 6.34
C TYR A 32 2.23 -6.31 6.05
N PHE A 33 1.59 -5.24 6.56
CA PHE A 33 1.99 -3.87 6.25
C PHE A 33 2.65 -3.20 7.47
N PHE A 34 3.87 -3.63 7.77
CA PHE A 34 4.69 -3.06 8.87
C PHE A 34 3.94 -2.94 10.20
N ASN A 35 3.10 -3.93 10.51
CA ASN A 35 2.29 -3.97 11.74
C ASN A 35 1.30 -2.80 11.84
N CYS A 36 0.92 -2.21 10.70
CA CYS A 36 0.02 -1.06 10.66
C CYS A 36 -1.40 -1.45 10.32
N GLU A 37 -2.34 -0.83 11.05
CA GLU A 37 -3.76 -0.93 10.77
C GLU A 37 -4.17 0.28 9.93
N VAL A 38 -4.92 0.03 8.86
CA VAL A 38 -5.38 1.11 7.96
C VAL A 38 -6.78 1.58 8.36
N PHE A 39 -6.98 2.89 8.35
CA PHE A 39 -8.27 3.51 8.68
C PHE A 39 -8.63 4.55 7.64
N SER A 40 -9.86 4.51 7.14
CA SER A 40 -10.39 5.49 6.19
C SER A 40 -11.90 5.35 6.08
N ASP A 41 -12.54 6.38 5.57
CA ASP A 41 -13.95 6.32 5.16
C ASP A 41 -14.10 5.77 3.75
N TRP A 42 -12.97 5.55 3.06
CA TRP A 42 -12.92 4.95 1.71
C TRP A 42 -13.73 5.72 0.67
N LYS A 43 -13.58 7.04 0.67
CA LYS A 43 -14.20 7.95 -0.30
C LYS A 43 -13.14 8.91 -0.83
N GLU A 44 -13.32 9.38 -2.05
CA GLU A 44 -12.40 10.39 -2.60
C GLU A 44 -12.40 11.62 -1.69
N GLY A 45 -11.21 12.11 -1.40
CA GLY A 45 -11.01 13.24 -0.51
C GLY A 45 -10.95 12.91 0.97
N SER A 46 -11.34 11.68 1.37
CA SER A 46 -11.26 11.29 2.78
C SER A 46 -9.83 11.00 3.21
N THR A 47 -9.58 11.10 4.49
CA THR A 47 -8.27 10.79 5.06
C THR A 47 -8.04 9.28 5.06
N ILE A 48 -6.80 8.88 4.81
CA ILE A 48 -6.35 7.51 5.03
C ILE A 48 -5.20 7.56 6.03
N THR A 49 -5.24 6.67 7.03
CA THR A 49 -4.25 6.64 8.10
C THR A 49 -3.76 5.21 8.29
N PHE A 50 -2.45 5.05 8.37
CA PHE A 50 -1.82 3.79 8.74
C PHE A 50 -1.17 3.98 10.10
N LYS A 51 -1.58 3.20 11.09
CA LYS A 51 -1.06 3.28 12.46
C LYS A 51 -0.56 1.93 12.93
N GLY A 52 0.60 1.91 13.54
CA GLY A 52 1.15 0.69 14.10
C GLY A 52 2.22 0.95 15.14
N THR A 53 2.71 -0.13 15.72
CA THR A 53 3.80 -0.08 16.69
C THR A 53 4.83 -1.13 16.32
N LEU A 54 6.08 -0.72 16.14
CA LEU A 54 7.20 -1.62 15.90
C LEU A 54 7.98 -1.81 17.19
N PHE A 55 8.38 -3.04 17.47
CA PHE A 55 9.20 -3.40 18.63
C PHE A 55 8.60 -2.96 19.96
N LEU A 56 7.26 -2.86 20.01
CA LEU A 56 6.48 -2.50 21.20
C LEU A 56 6.71 -1.06 21.71
N ILE A 57 7.63 -0.31 21.14
CA ILE A 57 7.96 1.04 21.61
C ILE A 57 7.94 2.11 20.53
N LYS A 58 8.14 1.74 19.27
CA LYS A 58 8.16 2.73 18.21
C LYS A 58 6.80 2.81 17.52
N LYS A 59 6.13 3.95 17.68
CA LYS A 59 4.85 4.19 16.99
C LYS A 59 5.11 4.66 15.58
N ILE A 60 4.32 4.12 14.65
CA ILE A 60 4.35 4.52 13.25
C ILE A 60 2.99 5.09 12.90
N GLU A 61 2.98 6.27 12.29
CA GLU A 61 1.75 6.84 11.77
C GLU A 61 2.03 7.52 10.44
N MET A 62 1.27 7.13 9.43
CA MET A 62 1.32 7.75 8.11
C MET A 62 -0.07 8.21 7.75
N ASN A 63 -0.20 9.44 7.28
CA ASN A 63 -1.48 10.05 6.94
C ASN A 63 -1.48 10.54 5.51
N GLY A 64 -2.63 10.49 4.88
CA GLY A 64 -2.78 11.00 3.53
C GLY A 64 -4.24 11.12 3.16
N LYS A 65 -4.49 11.17 1.87
CA LYS A 65 -5.85 11.31 1.35
C LYS A 65 -6.10 10.32 0.23
N ILE A 66 -7.34 9.86 0.15
CA ILE A 66 -7.81 9.04 -0.97
C ILE A 66 -7.98 9.98 -2.17
N LEU A 67 -7.26 9.72 -3.24
CA LEU A 67 -7.33 10.53 -4.46
C LEU A 67 -8.32 9.95 -5.46
N LYS A 68 -8.32 8.62 -5.61
CA LYS A 68 -9.25 7.90 -6.47
C LYS A 68 -9.58 6.58 -5.83
N ILE A 69 -10.82 6.11 -5.97
CA ILE A 69 -11.21 4.81 -5.47
C ILE A 69 -12.31 4.20 -6.32
N GLN A 70 -12.09 2.94 -6.72
CA GLN A 70 -13.10 2.09 -7.36
C GLN A 70 -12.96 0.73 -6.68
N PRO A 71 -13.88 0.41 -5.75
CA PRO A 71 -13.76 -0.83 -4.97
C PRO A 71 -13.52 -2.07 -5.83
N GLY A 72 -12.52 -2.84 -5.45
CA GLY A 72 -12.14 -4.04 -6.18
C GLY A 72 -11.29 -3.82 -7.42
N LYS A 73 -11.02 -2.57 -7.80
CA LYS A 73 -10.29 -2.26 -9.04
C LYS A 73 -9.15 -1.27 -8.87
N LEU A 74 -9.39 -0.18 -8.15
CA LEU A 74 -8.42 0.92 -8.10
C LEU A 74 -8.47 1.61 -6.75
N LEU A 75 -7.29 1.83 -6.18
CA LEU A 75 -7.13 2.67 -5.00
C LEU A 75 -5.88 3.53 -5.20
N GLN A 76 -6.07 4.85 -5.19
CA GLN A 76 -4.96 5.78 -5.26
C GLN A 76 -5.01 6.71 -4.05
N TYR A 77 -3.91 6.82 -3.34
CA TYR A 77 -3.84 7.65 -2.15
C TYR A 77 -2.46 8.29 -2.01
N SER A 78 -2.43 9.44 -1.34
CA SER A 78 -1.18 10.06 -0.94
C SER A 78 -0.81 9.59 0.46
N LEU A 79 0.48 9.58 0.77
CA LEU A 79 0.97 9.30 2.12
C LEU A 79 2.10 10.25 2.45
N ALA A 80 2.10 10.74 3.69
CA ALA A 80 3.20 11.50 4.25
C ALA A 80 3.58 10.90 5.59
N ASN A 81 4.88 10.79 5.83
CA ASN A 81 5.41 10.33 7.10
C ASN A 81 5.81 11.57 7.90
N GLU A 82 5.36 11.68 9.14
CA GLU A 82 5.65 12.83 9.98
C GLU A 82 7.15 13.05 10.21
N ASP A 83 7.93 11.99 10.20
CA ASP A 83 9.36 12.02 10.48
C ASP A 83 10.24 12.21 9.24
N SER A 84 9.64 12.29 8.05
CA SER A 84 10.39 12.37 6.79
C SER A 84 9.84 13.46 5.89
N PRO A 85 10.71 14.21 5.20
CA PRO A 85 10.23 15.17 4.21
C PRO A 85 9.68 14.46 2.97
N GLY A 86 8.70 15.07 2.33
CA GLY A 86 8.11 14.58 1.11
C GLY A 86 6.90 13.70 1.33
N SER A 87 6.21 13.41 0.25
CA SER A 87 5.03 12.56 0.26
C SER A 87 5.10 11.58 -0.92
N SER A 88 4.37 10.48 -0.78
CA SER A 88 4.26 9.47 -1.82
C SER A 88 2.84 9.45 -2.37
N THR A 89 2.70 9.08 -3.64
CA THR A 89 1.40 8.76 -4.22
C THR A 89 1.43 7.29 -4.61
N VAL A 90 0.58 6.50 -3.96
CA VAL A 90 0.50 5.06 -4.18
C VAL A 90 -0.74 4.76 -5.00
N THR A 91 -0.57 3.96 -6.05
CA THR A 91 -1.69 3.52 -6.88
C THR A 91 -1.71 2.00 -6.91
N ASP A 92 -2.81 1.42 -6.45
CA ASP A 92 -3.06 -0.02 -6.48
C ASP A 92 -4.11 -0.29 -7.54
N GLU A 93 -3.78 -1.15 -8.51
CA GLU A 93 -4.72 -1.55 -9.55
C GLU A 93 -4.87 -3.06 -9.56
N LEU A 94 -6.13 -3.53 -9.65
CA LEU A 94 -6.44 -4.94 -9.66
C LEU A 94 -7.03 -5.34 -11.01
N THR A 95 -6.51 -6.41 -11.60
CA THR A 95 -7.11 -7.06 -12.76
C THR A 95 -7.32 -8.53 -12.45
N PHE A 96 -8.33 -9.16 -13.06
CA PHE A 96 -8.68 -10.54 -12.75
C PHE A 96 -8.86 -11.33 -14.03
N GLU A 97 -8.18 -12.48 -14.11
CA GLU A 97 -8.28 -13.35 -15.27
C GLU A 97 -7.95 -14.79 -14.86
N ASN A 98 -8.77 -15.72 -15.28
CA ASN A 98 -8.55 -17.16 -15.03
C ASN A 98 -8.31 -17.52 -13.56
N GLY A 99 -9.06 -16.89 -12.66
CA GLY A 99 -8.95 -17.17 -11.22
C GLY A 99 -7.81 -16.48 -10.52
N ILE A 100 -7.04 -15.67 -11.24
CA ILE A 100 -5.87 -14.97 -10.70
C ILE A 100 -6.11 -13.47 -10.72
N THR A 101 -5.90 -12.83 -9.56
CA THR A 101 -5.89 -11.37 -9.47
C THR A 101 -4.46 -10.89 -9.58
N THR A 102 -4.22 -9.95 -10.49
CA THR A 102 -2.93 -9.28 -10.59
C THR A 102 -3.06 -7.93 -9.91
N LEU A 103 -2.22 -7.71 -8.91
CA LEU A 103 -2.11 -6.43 -8.22
C LEU A 103 -0.89 -5.69 -8.75
N SER A 104 -1.12 -4.50 -9.32
CA SER A 104 -0.05 -3.63 -9.80
C SER A 104 0.05 -2.45 -8.85
N ILE A 105 1.23 -2.18 -8.36
CA ILE A 105 1.49 -1.06 -7.46
C ILE A 105 2.46 -0.09 -8.11
N THR A 106 2.10 1.20 -8.05
CA THR A 106 2.98 2.29 -8.43
C THR A 106 3.13 3.18 -7.20
N ASP A 107 4.36 3.47 -6.82
CA ASP A 107 4.65 4.36 -5.70
C ASP A 107 5.56 5.48 -6.19
N ASP A 108 4.96 6.65 -6.40
CA ASP A 108 5.69 7.85 -6.78
C ASP A 108 6.14 8.54 -5.50
N VAL A 109 7.43 8.41 -5.18
CA VAL A 109 7.98 8.93 -3.94
C VAL A 109 8.37 10.41 -4.03
N GLY A 110 8.00 11.06 -5.12
CA GLY A 110 8.27 12.48 -5.31
C GLY A 110 9.68 12.74 -5.79
N GLN A 111 10.04 14.01 -5.77
CA GLN A 111 11.34 14.47 -6.23
C GLN A 111 11.98 15.34 -5.14
N GLY A 112 13.20 15.80 -5.39
CA GLY A 112 13.89 16.68 -4.48
C GLY A 112 14.72 15.94 -3.46
N GLU A 113 15.00 16.63 -2.35
CA GLU A 113 15.87 16.09 -1.33
C GLU A 113 15.33 14.80 -0.72
N GLY A 114 16.18 13.77 -0.69
CA GLY A 114 15.84 12.48 -0.10
C GLY A 114 15.04 11.54 -1.00
N ALA A 115 14.72 11.96 -2.23
CA ALA A 115 13.90 11.15 -3.13
C ALA A 115 14.56 9.80 -3.47
N GLU A 116 15.86 9.79 -3.70
CA GLU A 116 16.57 8.56 -4.03
C GLU A 116 16.52 7.55 -2.87
N GLN A 117 16.72 8.01 -1.64
CA GLN A 117 16.63 7.14 -0.47
C GLN A 117 15.21 6.64 -0.25
N ARG A 118 14.21 7.50 -0.46
CA ARG A 118 12.81 7.08 -0.37
C ARG A 118 12.49 6.02 -1.43
N TYR A 119 13.03 6.18 -2.63
CA TYR A 119 12.86 5.20 -3.71
C TYR A 119 13.44 3.84 -3.31
N GLU A 120 14.67 3.82 -2.81
CA GLU A 120 15.33 2.58 -2.40
C GLU A 120 14.58 1.87 -1.28
N ARG A 121 14.10 2.62 -0.29
CA ARG A 121 13.32 2.06 0.82
C ARG A 121 11.99 1.51 0.34
N SER A 122 11.33 2.25 -0.54
CA SER A 122 10.05 1.83 -1.12
C SER A 122 10.20 0.55 -1.93
N GLU A 123 11.25 0.49 -2.75
CA GLU A 123 11.57 -0.67 -3.57
C GLU A 123 11.62 -1.94 -2.72
N LYS A 124 12.38 -1.89 -1.63
CA LYS A 124 12.53 -3.03 -0.71
C LYS A 124 11.29 -3.29 0.11
N GLY A 125 10.65 -2.21 0.57
CA GLY A 125 9.45 -2.33 1.41
C GLY A 125 8.29 -2.97 0.68
N TRP A 126 8.06 -2.59 -0.57
CA TRP A 126 6.96 -3.15 -1.34
C TRP A 126 7.14 -4.62 -1.66
N ASP A 127 8.37 -5.08 -1.91
CA ASP A 127 8.62 -6.52 -2.11
C ASP A 127 8.15 -7.32 -0.90
N LYS A 128 8.46 -6.84 0.29
CA LYS A 128 8.09 -7.49 1.53
C LYS A 128 6.58 -7.43 1.77
N VAL A 129 5.98 -6.26 1.54
CA VAL A 129 4.54 -6.06 1.71
C VAL A 129 3.75 -6.95 0.76
N LEU A 130 4.14 -6.98 -0.51
CA LEU A 130 3.41 -7.77 -1.52
C LEU A 130 3.51 -9.27 -1.25
N LYS A 131 4.67 -9.75 -0.81
CA LYS A 131 4.82 -11.16 -0.46
C LYS A 131 3.93 -11.51 0.72
N GLY A 132 3.91 -10.67 1.75
CA GLY A 132 3.07 -10.88 2.92
C GLY A 132 1.57 -10.85 2.58
N LEU A 133 1.16 -9.93 1.72
CA LEU A 133 -0.21 -9.82 1.25
C LEU A 133 -0.63 -11.10 0.51
N LYS A 134 0.19 -11.53 -0.43
CA LYS A 134 -0.07 -12.74 -1.19
C LYS A 134 -0.21 -13.95 -0.28
N ASP A 135 0.74 -14.14 0.62
CA ASP A 135 0.72 -15.26 1.56
C ASP A 135 -0.55 -15.24 2.43
N LEU A 136 -0.91 -14.07 2.94
CA LEU A 136 -2.10 -13.92 3.79
C LEU A 136 -3.38 -14.27 3.03
N VAL A 137 -3.55 -13.72 1.84
CA VAL A 137 -4.77 -13.91 1.06
C VAL A 137 -4.90 -15.37 0.59
N GLU A 138 -3.80 -15.96 0.13
CA GLU A 138 -3.84 -17.36 -0.36
C GLU A 138 -4.01 -18.36 0.77
N ASP A 139 -3.49 -18.07 1.95
CA ASP A 139 -3.62 -18.96 3.10
C ASP A 139 -5.02 -18.94 3.72
N ASP A 140 -5.76 -17.85 3.54
CA ASP A 140 -7.12 -17.69 4.08
C ASP A 140 -8.20 -18.43 3.26
N LYS A 141 -7.82 -19.15 2.23
CA LYS A 141 -8.75 -19.89 1.37
C LYS A 141 -9.11 -21.25 1.92
#